data_b82e855b386d449d03740dd02285a43d
#
_entry.id   b82e855b386d449d03740dd02285a43d
#
_cell.length_a   1.000
_cell.length_b   1.000
_cell.length_c   1.000
_cell.angle_alpha   90.00
_cell.angle_beta   90.00
_cell.angle_gamma   90.00
#
_symmetry.space_group_name_H-M   'P 1'
#
loop_
_entity.id
_entity.type
_entity.pdbx_description
1 polymer ?
#
loop_
_entity_poly.entity_id
_entity_poly.type
_entity_poly.pdbx_seq_one_letter_code
_entity_poly.pdbx_strand_id
1 'polypeptide(L)'
;MAHEEIEPGAFLHVMRGCYVRVDDTRLLDTPWRTWITVARARLLAVHASGSGDRVFVGASSLASRGIPLWEANPDIYVWARTRRGSKPLRAVRAAGILVPGVSVRWSVVSPLQGEIQTVGGVLAEGVIDATVRMACWSEPLSAFVGICMVLNRQSSFDLFSQEECRDRAHGVRSEMLVRLTEWREHNDNMPARRAEALIRAADPGCDNPAEAALLWVLKSVSAFEVVTQFEIVVSGRRYFADIAIPGLMIIFEFDGIGRLGKNEADFARAKRDWIQRENDLRGAGWTIYRFSWPDYEDLTQLRAWVTELLAPYQASIPASAQRLWAVPTQACDGPNRRFHMGTSRRWPQGSCA
;
A
#
# COMPACT_ATOMS: atom_id res chain seq x y z
N MET A 1 1.47 -42.79 -1.11
CA MET A 1 1.90 -41.69 -2.00
C MET A 1 3.38 -41.49 -1.73
N ALA A 2 4.20 -41.73 -2.74
CA ALA A 2 5.65 -41.62 -2.64
C ALA A 2 6.04 -40.19 -2.23
N HIS A 3 6.93 -40.08 -1.25
CA HIS A 3 7.69 -38.86 -1.05
C HIS A 3 8.61 -38.73 -2.29
N GLU A 4 8.12 -38.03 -3.32
CA GLU A 4 9.04 -37.48 -4.32
C GLU A 4 10.01 -36.58 -3.58
N GLU A 5 11.30 -36.82 -3.75
CA GLU A 5 12.34 -35.95 -3.23
C GLU A 5 12.16 -34.56 -3.85
N ILE A 6 11.65 -33.66 -3.04
CA ILE A 6 11.38 -32.27 -3.40
C ILE A 6 12.74 -31.57 -3.40
N GLU A 7 13.22 -31.11 -4.53
CA GLU A 7 14.46 -30.33 -4.59
C GLU A 7 14.41 -29.17 -3.59
N PRO A 8 15.44 -29.00 -2.75
CA PRO A 8 15.47 -27.92 -1.77
C PRO A 8 15.40 -26.56 -2.46
N GLY A 9 14.32 -25.80 -2.25
CA GLY A 9 14.12 -24.45 -2.80
C GLY A 9 12.97 -24.32 -3.80
N ALA A 10 12.45 -25.41 -4.37
CA ALA A 10 11.32 -25.36 -5.30
C ALA A 10 9.94 -25.27 -4.61
N PHE A 11 9.87 -25.55 -3.32
CA PHE A 11 8.61 -25.58 -2.58
C PHE A 11 8.67 -24.80 -1.28
N LEU A 12 7.64 -23.99 -1.02
CA LEU A 12 7.44 -23.32 0.26
C LEU A 12 6.45 -24.10 1.11
N HIS A 13 6.88 -24.58 2.27
CA HIS A 13 5.98 -25.11 3.28
C HIS A 13 5.30 -23.96 4.02
N VAL A 14 4.06 -23.63 3.67
CA VAL A 14 3.34 -22.46 4.20
C VAL A 14 2.42 -22.77 5.37
N MET A 15 1.91 -24.01 5.44
CA MET A 15 1.12 -24.53 6.56
C MET A 15 1.08 -26.06 6.52
N ARG A 16 0.62 -26.69 7.62
CA ARG A 16 0.55 -28.15 7.70
C ARG A 16 -0.19 -28.76 6.50
N GLY A 17 0.48 -29.61 5.74
CA GLY A 17 -0.05 -30.30 4.58
C GLY A 17 -0.15 -29.43 3.32
N CYS A 18 0.35 -28.19 3.34
CA CYS A 18 0.32 -27.30 2.19
C CYS A 18 1.72 -26.83 1.80
N TYR A 19 2.11 -27.19 0.60
CA TYR A 19 3.34 -26.78 -0.05
C TYR A 19 2.98 -26.02 -1.32
N VAL A 20 3.61 -24.90 -1.54
CA VAL A 20 3.40 -24.08 -2.74
C VAL A 20 4.68 -24.14 -3.56
N ARG A 21 4.57 -24.54 -4.81
CA ARG A 21 5.67 -24.55 -5.76
C ARG A 21 6.03 -23.13 -6.17
N VAL A 22 7.30 -22.82 -6.19
CA VAL A 22 7.85 -21.56 -6.70
C VAL A 22 8.59 -21.87 -7.97
N ASP A 23 7.99 -21.58 -9.12
CA ASP A 23 8.54 -21.89 -10.44
C ASP A 23 9.68 -20.95 -10.83
N ASP A 24 9.71 -19.74 -10.27
CA ASP A 24 10.75 -18.74 -10.51
C ASP A 24 11.50 -18.40 -9.20
N THR A 25 12.70 -18.94 -9.04
CA THR A 25 13.53 -18.71 -7.84
C THR A 25 13.96 -17.25 -7.68
N ARG A 26 13.90 -16.43 -8.75
CA ARG A 26 14.13 -14.98 -8.67
C ARG A 26 13.10 -14.26 -7.82
N LEU A 27 11.94 -14.89 -7.56
CA LEU A 27 10.93 -14.40 -6.62
C LEU A 27 11.39 -14.48 -5.15
N LEU A 28 12.54 -15.09 -4.87
CA LEU A 28 13.13 -15.27 -3.54
C LEU A 28 14.52 -14.62 -3.42
N ASP A 29 14.96 -13.86 -4.42
CA ASP A 29 16.32 -13.29 -4.48
C ASP A 29 16.51 -12.05 -3.59
N THR A 30 15.42 -11.42 -3.20
CA THR A 30 15.42 -10.26 -2.32
C THR A 30 14.43 -10.42 -1.15
N PRO A 31 14.68 -9.78 0.01
CA PRO A 31 13.79 -9.88 1.16
C PRO A 31 12.33 -9.52 0.84
N TRP A 32 12.09 -8.45 0.12
CA TRP A 32 10.73 -7.99 -0.19
C TRP A 32 10.02 -8.94 -1.17
N ARG A 33 10.71 -9.45 -2.21
CA ARG A 33 10.14 -10.46 -3.13
C ARG A 33 9.77 -11.73 -2.38
N THR A 34 10.65 -12.17 -1.48
CA THR A 34 10.39 -13.32 -0.61
C THR A 34 9.14 -13.09 0.25
N TRP A 35 9.00 -11.94 0.85
CA TRP A 35 7.82 -11.61 1.67
C TRP A 35 6.53 -11.63 0.86
N ILE A 36 6.49 -10.98 -0.31
CA ILE A 36 5.34 -11.00 -1.21
C ILE A 36 5.02 -12.43 -1.68
N THR A 37 6.05 -13.19 -2.04
CA THR A 37 5.89 -14.57 -2.51
C THR A 37 5.30 -15.45 -1.43
N VAL A 38 5.78 -15.34 -0.19
CA VAL A 38 5.23 -16.09 0.95
C VAL A 38 3.80 -15.63 1.27
N ALA A 39 3.51 -14.33 1.21
CA ALA A 39 2.16 -13.81 1.42
C ALA A 39 1.17 -14.39 0.38
N ARG A 40 1.54 -14.40 -0.90
CA ARG A 40 0.73 -15.03 -1.97
C ARG A 40 0.59 -16.53 -1.80
N ALA A 41 1.67 -17.23 -1.45
CA ALA A 41 1.64 -18.66 -1.17
C ALA A 41 0.68 -19.01 -0.03
N ARG A 42 0.60 -18.17 1.00
CA ARG A 42 -0.35 -18.31 2.10
C ARG A 42 -1.80 -18.15 1.66
N LEU A 43 -2.11 -17.21 0.74
CA LEU A 43 -3.44 -17.08 0.17
C LEU A 43 -3.86 -18.38 -0.55
N LEU A 44 -3.00 -18.91 -1.42
CA LEU A 44 -3.24 -20.17 -2.12
C LEU A 44 -3.45 -21.33 -1.14
N ALA A 45 -2.61 -21.46 -0.11
CA ALA A 45 -2.72 -22.52 0.88
C ALA A 45 -4.01 -22.40 1.71
N VAL A 46 -4.41 -21.19 2.10
CA VAL A 46 -5.67 -20.96 2.83
C VAL A 46 -6.85 -21.27 1.95
N HIS A 47 -6.84 -20.92 0.66
CA HIS A 47 -7.88 -21.28 -0.29
C HIS A 47 -8.00 -22.80 -0.44
N ALA A 48 -6.90 -23.48 -0.77
CA ALA A 48 -6.86 -24.93 -0.99
C ALA A 48 -7.22 -25.74 0.26
N SER A 49 -6.98 -25.22 1.47
CA SER A 49 -7.34 -25.90 2.73
C SER A 49 -8.82 -25.79 3.10
N GLY A 50 -9.64 -25.14 2.28
CA GLY A 50 -11.04 -24.88 2.53
C GLY A 50 -12.00 -25.72 1.71
N SER A 51 -13.30 -25.48 1.94
CA SER A 51 -14.40 -26.08 1.21
C SER A 51 -14.70 -25.41 -0.15
N GLY A 52 -13.83 -24.51 -0.63
CA GLY A 52 -14.00 -23.80 -1.90
C GLY A 52 -14.89 -22.56 -1.86
N ASP A 53 -15.54 -22.28 -0.72
CA ASP A 53 -16.46 -21.15 -0.53
C ASP A 53 -15.81 -19.89 0.07
N ARG A 54 -14.48 -19.93 0.25
CA ARG A 54 -13.71 -18.83 0.86
C ARG A 54 -13.44 -17.72 -0.16
N VAL A 55 -13.90 -16.53 0.15
CA VAL A 55 -13.65 -15.33 -0.64
C VAL A 55 -12.65 -14.45 0.10
N PHE A 56 -11.53 -14.12 -0.52
CA PHE A 56 -10.61 -13.13 0.01
C PHE A 56 -11.19 -11.74 -0.13
N VAL A 57 -11.13 -10.96 0.96
CA VAL A 57 -11.74 -9.64 1.03
C VAL A 57 -10.72 -8.58 1.45
N GLY A 58 -10.98 -7.31 1.13
CA GLY A 58 -10.13 -6.18 1.49
C GLY A 58 -8.67 -6.38 1.08
N ALA A 59 -7.73 -6.19 2.01
CA ALA A 59 -6.29 -6.31 1.78
C ALA A 59 -5.89 -7.64 1.11
N SER A 60 -6.53 -8.76 1.47
CA SER A 60 -6.23 -10.06 0.87
C SER A 60 -6.70 -10.17 -0.58
N SER A 61 -7.81 -9.53 -0.93
CA SER A 61 -8.25 -9.41 -2.32
C SER A 61 -7.28 -8.57 -3.15
N LEU A 62 -6.80 -7.44 -2.63
CA LEU A 62 -5.81 -6.60 -3.32
C LEU A 62 -4.47 -7.32 -3.47
N ALA A 63 -4.00 -8.00 -2.41
CA ALA A 63 -2.77 -8.78 -2.44
C ALA A 63 -2.82 -9.92 -3.48
N SER A 64 -3.96 -10.59 -3.66
CA SER A 64 -4.12 -11.63 -4.68
C SER A 64 -3.93 -11.10 -6.11
N ARG A 65 -4.22 -9.82 -6.34
CA ARG A 65 -4.03 -9.10 -7.61
C ARG A 65 -2.63 -8.52 -7.77
N GLY A 66 -1.78 -8.66 -6.77
CA GLY A 66 -0.43 -8.08 -6.77
C GLY A 66 -0.42 -6.57 -6.59
N ILE A 67 -1.48 -5.99 -6.07
CA ILE A 67 -1.50 -4.57 -5.69
C ILE A 67 -0.64 -4.40 -4.44
N PRO A 68 0.37 -3.52 -4.47
CA PRO A 68 1.22 -3.26 -3.30
C PRO A 68 0.39 -2.69 -2.14
N LEU A 69 0.71 -3.12 -0.93
CA LEU A 69 0.06 -2.67 0.29
C LEU A 69 1.10 -2.09 1.26
N TRP A 70 0.66 -1.31 2.25
CA TRP A 70 1.56 -0.82 3.30
C TRP A 70 2.25 -1.95 4.05
N GLU A 71 1.55 -3.05 4.28
CA GLU A 71 2.12 -4.26 4.87
C GLU A 71 2.48 -5.28 3.78
N ALA A 72 3.77 -5.61 3.64
CA ALA A 72 4.23 -6.62 2.69
C ALA A 72 3.75 -8.05 3.03
N ASN A 73 3.38 -8.28 4.28
CA ASN A 73 2.93 -9.56 4.81
C ASN A 73 1.69 -9.36 5.71
N PRO A 74 0.54 -8.96 5.16
CA PRO A 74 -0.66 -8.67 5.93
C PRO A 74 -1.31 -9.92 6.50
N ASP A 75 -2.16 -9.76 7.52
CA ASP A 75 -3.10 -10.79 7.93
C ASP A 75 -4.02 -11.17 6.74
N ILE A 76 -4.51 -12.38 6.73
CA ILE A 76 -5.36 -12.89 5.66
C ILE A 76 -6.82 -12.71 6.04
N TYR A 77 -7.52 -11.88 5.29
CA TYR A 77 -8.94 -11.59 5.49
C TYR A 77 -9.79 -12.42 4.54
N VAL A 78 -10.70 -13.19 5.12
CA VAL A 78 -11.57 -14.14 4.40
C VAL A 78 -13.00 -13.93 4.80
N TRP A 79 -13.90 -14.00 3.85
CA TRP A 79 -15.33 -14.20 4.09
C TRP A 79 -15.76 -15.61 3.66
N ALA A 80 -16.65 -16.22 4.43
CA ALA A 80 -17.36 -17.45 4.09
C ALA A 80 -18.69 -17.51 4.84
N ARG A 81 -19.64 -18.29 4.31
CA ARG A 81 -20.97 -18.46 4.94
C ARG A 81 -20.87 -19.00 6.36
N THR A 82 -19.96 -19.95 6.58
CA THR A 82 -19.70 -20.53 7.91
C THR A 82 -18.42 -19.96 8.47
N ARG A 83 -18.52 -19.22 9.57
CA ARG A 83 -17.36 -18.64 10.26
C ARG A 83 -16.60 -19.72 11.03
N ARG A 84 -15.29 -19.54 11.08
CA ARG A 84 -14.39 -20.31 11.92
C ARG A 84 -13.59 -19.35 12.80
N GLY A 85 -13.02 -19.83 13.90
CA GLY A 85 -12.13 -19.03 14.73
C GLY A 85 -10.88 -18.57 13.97
N SER A 86 -10.28 -17.45 14.38
CA SER A 86 -9.01 -16.98 13.82
C SER A 86 -7.96 -18.09 13.91
N LYS A 87 -7.23 -18.31 12.80
CA LYS A 87 -6.21 -19.35 12.71
C LYS A 87 -4.84 -18.70 12.49
N PRO A 88 -3.88 -18.87 13.43
CA PRO A 88 -2.52 -18.38 13.20
C PRO A 88 -1.81 -19.26 12.17
N LEU A 89 -1.11 -18.62 11.25
CA LEU A 89 -0.13 -19.23 10.36
C LEU A 89 1.26 -18.92 10.88
N ARG A 90 2.09 -19.94 10.98
CA ARG A 90 3.46 -19.81 11.50
C ARG A 90 4.35 -19.00 10.58
N ALA A 91 5.49 -18.54 11.12
CA ALA A 91 6.56 -17.97 10.32
C ALA A 91 7.05 -18.98 9.27
N VAL A 92 7.46 -18.48 8.11
CA VAL A 92 8.00 -19.26 6.99
C VAL A 92 9.44 -18.82 6.74
N ARG A 93 10.37 -19.77 6.64
CA ARG A 93 11.74 -19.49 6.19
C ARG A 93 11.85 -19.85 4.71
N ALA A 94 12.26 -18.89 3.90
CA ALA A 94 12.45 -19.04 2.45
C ALA A 94 13.73 -18.33 2.03
N ALA A 95 14.61 -18.99 1.27
CA ALA A 95 15.90 -18.46 0.83
C ALA A 95 16.71 -17.77 1.95
N GLY A 96 16.74 -18.38 3.14
CA GLY A 96 17.42 -17.81 4.32
C GLY A 96 16.67 -16.70 5.07
N ILE A 97 15.60 -16.14 4.47
CA ILE A 97 14.81 -15.04 5.02
C ILE A 97 13.65 -15.59 5.87
N LEU A 98 13.49 -15.04 7.07
CA LEU A 98 12.36 -15.36 7.94
C LEU A 98 11.20 -14.39 7.67
N VAL A 99 10.10 -14.93 7.14
CA VAL A 99 8.83 -14.18 6.98
C VAL A 99 7.95 -14.44 8.19
N PRO A 100 7.61 -13.42 9.00
CA PRO A 100 6.80 -13.56 10.21
C PRO A 100 5.46 -14.26 9.98
N GLY A 101 4.92 -14.89 11.02
CA GLY A 101 3.58 -15.47 10.99
C GLY A 101 2.48 -14.40 10.83
N VAL A 102 1.32 -14.81 10.32
CA VAL A 102 0.13 -13.98 10.16
C VAL A 102 -1.10 -14.74 10.66
N SER A 103 -2.23 -14.05 10.80
CA SER A 103 -3.49 -14.67 11.19
C SER A 103 -4.47 -14.71 10.03
N VAL A 104 -5.21 -15.81 9.90
CA VAL A 104 -6.41 -15.86 9.07
C VAL A 104 -7.57 -15.26 9.88
N ARG A 105 -8.19 -14.22 9.37
CA ARG A 105 -9.26 -13.47 10.01
C ARG A 105 -10.54 -13.55 9.19
N TRP A 106 -11.65 -13.79 9.87
CA TRP A 106 -12.94 -13.94 9.24
C TRP A 106 -13.70 -12.62 9.25
N SER A 107 -13.98 -12.09 8.08
CA SER A 107 -14.83 -10.90 7.95
C SER A 107 -16.27 -11.22 8.36
N VAL A 108 -16.86 -10.32 9.14
CA VAL A 108 -18.28 -10.39 9.51
C VAL A 108 -19.17 -9.79 8.43
N VAL A 109 -18.63 -8.88 7.65
CA VAL A 109 -19.32 -8.19 6.57
C VAL A 109 -19.18 -9.02 5.30
N SER A 110 -20.31 -9.49 4.75
CA SER A 110 -20.30 -10.19 3.45
C SER A 110 -19.80 -9.28 2.34
N PRO A 111 -19.20 -9.82 1.27
CA PRO A 111 -19.08 -9.09 0.02
C PRO A 111 -20.47 -8.58 -0.39
N LEU A 112 -20.57 -7.33 -0.83
CA LEU A 112 -21.77 -6.92 -1.53
C LEU A 112 -21.98 -7.82 -2.75
N GLN A 113 -23.15 -7.79 -3.37
CA GLN A 113 -23.46 -8.56 -4.59
C GLN A 113 -22.57 -8.17 -5.78
N GLY A 114 -21.37 -7.66 -5.48
CA GLY A 114 -20.28 -7.43 -6.42
C GLY A 114 -19.73 -8.76 -6.93
N GLU A 115 -19.13 -8.72 -8.08
CA GLU A 115 -18.56 -9.87 -8.76
C GLU A 115 -17.44 -10.49 -7.93
N ILE A 116 -17.69 -11.64 -7.33
CA ILE A 116 -16.65 -12.50 -6.83
C ILE A 116 -15.86 -13.02 -8.04
N GLN A 117 -14.59 -12.73 -8.08
CA GLN A 117 -13.71 -13.05 -9.21
C GLN A 117 -12.72 -14.14 -8.81
N THR A 118 -12.35 -14.99 -9.77
CA THR A 118 -11.21 -15.89 -9.60
C THR A 118 -9.92 -15.15 -10.01
N VAL A 119 -9.02 -14.96 -9.08
CA VAL A 119 -7.76 -14.21 -9.28
C VAL A 119 -6.60 -15.06 -8.83
N GLY A 120 -5.68 -15.42 -9.74
CA GLY A 120 -4.53 -16.24 -9.39
C GLY A 120 -4.87 -17.57 -8.72
N GLY A 121 -6.02 -18.17 -9.08
CA GLY A 121 -6.50 -19.44 -8.54
C GLY A 121 -7.26 -19.33 -7.22
N VAL A 122 -7.58 -18.13 -6.73
CA VAL A 122 -8.38 -17.95 -5.50
C VAL A 122 -9.63 -17.10 -5.77
N LEU A 123 -10.68 -17.32 -4.98
CA LEU A 123 -11.87 -16.46 -5.02
C LEU A 123 -11.59 -15.17 -4.25
N ALA A 124 -11.82 -14.04 -4.89
CA ALA A 124 -11.57 -12.73 -4.32
C ALA A 124 -12.71 -11.75 -4.64
N GLU A 125 -12.99 -10.86 -3.69
CA GLU A 125 -13.89 -9.72 -3.85
C GLU A 125 -13.40 -8.80 -4.98
N GLY A 126 -14.30 -8.10 -5.68
CA GLY A 126 -13.94 -7.11 -6.70
C GLY A 126 -12.97 -6.05 -6.17
N VAL A 127 -12.14 -5.48 -7.04
CA VAL A 127 -11.09 -4.52 -6.62
C VAL A 127 -11.67 -3.28 -5.96
N ILE A 128 -12.79 -2.76 -6.47
CA ILE A 128 -13.46 -1.58 -5.92
C ILE A 128 -14.05 -1.90 -4.54
N ASP A 129 -14.76 -3.02 -4.41
CA ASP A 129 -15.36 -3.45 -3.13
C ASP A 129 -14.28 -3.68 -2.07
N ALA A 130 -13.19 -4.34 -2.43
CA ALA A 130 -12.05 -4.58 -1.55
C ALA A 130 -11.43 -3.26 -1.06
N THR A 131 -11.33 -2.26 -1.95
CA THR A 131 -10.78 -0.95 -1.63
C THR A 131 -11.71 -0.16 -0.72
N VAL A 132 -13.01 -0.14 -1.01
CA VAL A 132 -14.03 0.50 -0.15
C VAL A 132 -14.07 -0.16 1.23
N ARG A 133 -13.98 -1.50 1.28
CA ARG A 133 -13.86 -2.24 2.55
C ARG A 133 -12.65 -1.78 3.35
N MET A 134 -11.48 -1.65 2.73
CA MET A 134 -10.30 -1.15 3.42
C MET A 134 -10.50 0.29 3.92
N ALA A 135 -11.08 1.16 3.11
CA ALA A 135 -11.39 2.54 3.50
C ALA A 135 -12.28 2.62 4.75
N CYS A 136 -13.21 1.68 4.90
CA CYS A 136 -14.13 1.64 6.03
C CYS A 136 -13.52 1.00 7.29
N TRP A 137 -12.82 -0.13 7.16
CA TRP A 137 -12.51 -0.99 8.31
C TRP A 137 -11.02 -1.27 8.55
N SER A 138 -10.12 -0.80 7.68
CA SER A 138 -8.68 -0.87 7.93
C SER A 138 -8.16 0.36 8.68
N GLU A 139 -6.93 0.31 9.15
CA GLU A 139 -6.22 1.49 9.64
C GLU A 139 -6.13 2.56 8.55
N PRO A 140 -6.22 3.86 8.89
CA PRO A 140 -6.24 4.95 7.91
C PRO A 140 -5.09 4.91 6.91
N LEU A 141 -3.86 4.69 7.40
CA LEU A 141 -2.69 4.58 6.55
C LEU A 141 -2.78 3.41 5.56
N SER A 142 -3.06 2.19 6.07
CA SER A 142 -3.17 1.00 5.22
C SER A 142 -4.28 1.15 4.18
N ALA A 143 -5.40 1.78 4.56
CA ALA A 143 -6.49 2.09 3.65
C ALA A 143 -6.06 3.11 2.59
N PHE A 144 -5.44 4.22 2.99
CA PHE A 144 -5.01 5.27 2.08
C PHE A 144 -3.99 4.76 1.05
N VAL A 145 -2.97 4.02 1.52
CA VAL A 145 -1.99 3.38 0.64
C VAL A 145 -2.69 2.45 -0.34
N GLY A 146 -3.59 1.58 0.14
CA GLY A 146 -4.34 0.67 -0.73
C GLY A 146 -5.14 1.41 -1.81
N ILE A 147 -5.79 2.52 -1.46
CA ILE A 147 -6.55 3.35 -2.41
C ILE A 147 -5.61 3.96 -3.46
N CYS A 148 -4.48 4.57 -3.04
CA CYS A 148 -3.50 5.13 -3.98
C CYS A 148 -2.99 4.09 -4.97
N MET A 149 -2.60 2.91 -4.47
CA MET A 149 -2.09 1.82 -5.32
C MET A 149 -3.15 1.27 -6.27
N VAL A 150 -4.42 1.21 -5.86
CA VAL A 150 -5.52 0.84 -6.75
C VAL A 150 -5.75 1.91 -7.81
N LEU A 151 -5.78 3.19 -7.43
CA LEU A 151 -5.91 4.30 -8.40
C LEU A 151 -4.77 4.29 -9.41
N ASN A 152 -3.52 4.15 -8.97
CA ASN A 152 -2.35 4.04 -9.83
C ASN A 152 -2.50 2.89 -10.83
N ARG A 153 -2.82 1.69 -10.33
CA ARG A 153 -2.94 0.48 -11.16
C ARG A 153 -4.11 0.53 -12.14
N GLN A 154 -5.29 1.00 -11.69
CA GLN A 154 -6.50 1.05 -12.52
C GLN A 154 -6.45 2.17 -13.56
N SER A 155 -5.75 3.26 -13.28
CA SER A 155 -5.52 4.34 -14.24
C SER A 155 -4.36 4.06 -15.19
N SER A 156 -3.55 3.01 -14.95
CA SER A 156 -2.29 2.76 -15.65
C SER A 156 -1.43 4.03 -15.66
N PHE A 157 -1.17 4.56 -14.45
CA PHE A 157 -0.52 5.87 -14.30
C PHE A 157 0.84 5.90 -15.00
N ASP A 158 1.06 6.95 -15.80
CA ASP A 158 2.30 7.19 -16.53
C ASP A 158 2.69 8.67 -16.41
N LEU A 159 3.99 8.90 -16.19
CA LEU A 159 4.55 10.25 -15.96
C LEU A 159 4.37 11.21 -17.15
N PHE A 160 4.31 10.69 -18.38
CA PHE A 160 4.26 11.48 -19.59
C PHE A 160 2.84 11.71 -20.12
N SER A 161 1.85 11.00 -19.53
CA SER A 161 0.42 11.13 -19.86
C SER A 161 -0.44 11.31 -18.59
N GLN A 162 0.04 12.16 -17.67
CA GLN A 162 -0.57 12.32 -16.35
C GLN A 162 -2.03 12.78 -16.37
N GLU A 163 -2.38 13.71 -17.25
CA GLU A 163 -3.74 14.26 -17.35
C GLU A 163 -4.75 13.16 -17.67
N GLU A 164 -4.50 12.38 -18.73
CA GLU A 164 -5.35 11.25 -19.11
C GLU A 164 -5.43 10.16 -18.01
N CYS A 165 -4.31 9.92 -17.32
CA CYS A 165 -4.28 8.97 -16.21
C CYS A 165 -5.11 9.48 -15.01
N ARG A 166 -5.03 10.77 -14.69
CA ARG A 166 -5.83 11.40 -13.62
C ARG A 166 -7.32 11.40 -13.95
N ASP A 167 -7.69 11.58 -15.21
CA ASP A 167 -9.08 11.46 -15.67
C ASP A 167 -9.61 10.04 -15.50
N ARG A 168 -8.83 9.00 -15.89
CA ARG A 168 -9.18 7.60 -15.63
C ARG A 168 -9.31 7.32 -14.13
N ALA A 169 -8.36 7.81 -13.33
CA ALA A 169 -8.40 7.68 -11.87
C ALA A 169 -9.61 8.38 -11.25
N HIS A 170 -10.05 9.51 -11.82
CA HIS A 170 -11.28 10.17 -11.40
C HIS A 170 -12.51 9.29 -11.61
N GLY A 171 -12.60 8.57 -12.73
CA GLY A 171 -13.65 7.58 -12.98
C GLY A 171 -13.64 6.46 -11.92
N VAL A 172 -12.48 5.88 -11.65
CA VAL A 172 -12.31 4.83 -10.61
C VAL A 172 -12.69 5.35 -9.22
N ARG A 173 -12.28 6.58 -8.88
CA ARG A 173 -12.65 7.23 -7.61
C ARG A 173 -14.15 7.43 -7.48
N SER A 174 -14.79 7.87 -8.56
CA SER A 174 -16.24 8.05 -8.61
C SER A 174 -16.98 6.72 -8.36
N GLU A 175 -16.52 5.64 -8.97
CA GLU A 175 -17.05 4.30 -8.73
C GLU A 175 -16.90 3.85 -7.26
N MET A 176 -15.72 4.12 -6.65
CA MET A 176 -15.53 3.86 -5.21
C MET A 176 -16.52 4.63 -4.32
N LEU A 177 -16.82 5.90 -4.66
CA LEU A 177 -17.76 6.72 -3.91
C LEU A 177 -19.21 6.26 -4.07
N VAL A 178 -19.60 5.83 -5.27
CA VAL A 178 -20.91 5.19 -5.51
C VAL A 178 -21.03 3.92 -4.68
N ARG A 179 -20.02 3.05 -4.76
CA ARG A 179 -19.97 1.81 -3.99
C ARG A 179 -19.99 2.04 -2.48
N LEU A 180 -19.32 3.08 -2.00
CA LEU A 180 -19.36 3.48 -0.59
C LEU A 180 -20.78 3.87 -0.15
N THR A 181 -21.55 4.53 -1.01
CA THR A 181 -22.95 4.89 -0.75
C THR A 181 -23.83 3.64 -0.64
N GLU A 182 -23.70 2.71 -1.60
CA GLU A 182 -24.40 1.42 -1.58
C GLU A 182 -24.08 0.61 -0.30
N TRP A 183 -22.81 0.58 0.10
CA TRP A 183 -22.41 -0.08 1.34
C TRP A 183 -23.06 0.55 2.57
N ARG A 184 -23.19 1.89 2.59
CA ARG A 184 -23.79 2.63 3.70
C ARG A 184 -25.28 2.31 3.84
N GLU A 185 -26.00 2.10 2.75
CA GLU A 185 -27.41 1.72 2.77
C GLU A 185 -27.64 0.33 3.42
N HIS A 186 -26.63 -0.53 3.41
CA HIS A 186 -26.71 -1.89 3.96
C HIS A 186 -26.00 -2.04 5.33
N ASN A 187 -25.36 -0.97 5.84
CA ASN A 187 -24.53 -1.00 7.08
C ASN A 187 -24.63 0.31 7.85
N ASP A 188 -25.58 0.43 8.78
CA ASP A 188 -25.89 1.67 9.51
C ASP A 188 -24.71 2.27 10.31
N ASN A 189 -23.79 1.45 10.81
CA ASN A 189 -22.66 1.87 11.66
C ASN A 189 -21.33 1.99 10.92
N MET A 190 -21.36 2.14 9.60
CA MET A 190 -20.15 2.22 8.80
C MET A 190 -19.46 3.60 8.92
N PRO A 191 -18.13 3.67 9.04
CA PRO A 191 -17.40 4.95 9.12
C PRO A 191 -17.27 5.64 7.75
N ALA A 192 -18.40 5.87 7.06
CA ALA A 192 -18.48 6.37 5.70
C ALA A 192 -17.77 7.73 5.50
N ARG A 193 -17.89 8.65 6.46
CA ARG A 193 -17.27 9.98 6.38
C ARG A 193 -15.74 9.91 6.31
N ARG A 194 -15.14 8.97 7.06
CA ARG A 194 -13.70 8.74 7.00
C ARG A 194 -13.30 8.08 5.69
N ALA A 195 -14.03 7.04 5.29
CA ALA A 195 -13.79 6.34 4.04
C ALA A 195 -13.84 7.31 2.85
N GLU A 196 -14.85 8.17 2.80
CA GLU A 196 -14.98 9.21 1.79
C GLU A 196 -13.80 10.18 1.80
N ALA A 197 -13.35 10.63 2.97
CA ALA A 197 -12.20 11.52 3.08
C ALA A 197 -10.92 10.88 2.54
N LEU A 198 -10.67 9.60 2.86
CA LEU A 198 -9.51 8.86 2.35
C LEU A 198 -9.59 8.67 0.83
N ILE A 199 -10.75 8.27 0.29
CA ILE A 199 -10.97 8.06 -1.15
C ILE A 199 -10.76 9.37 -1.93
N ARG A 200 -11.30 10.49 -1.44
CA ARG A 200 -11.15 11.80 -2.08
C ARG A 200 -9.72 12.33 -2.03
N ALA A 201 -8.99 12.07 -0.95
CA ALA A 201 -7.63 12.57 -0.76
C ALA A 201 -6.56 11.73 -1.48
N ALA A 202 -6.83 10.46 -1.79
CA ALA A 202 -5.88 9.57 -2.44
C ALA A 202 -5.54 10.04 -3.86
N ASP A 203 -4.34 9.71 -4.34
CA ASP A 203 -3.82 10.17 -5.60
C ASP A 203 -3.18 9.02 -6.41
N PRO A 204 -3.38 8.93 -7.73
CA PRO A 204 -2.82 7.87 -8.56
C PRO A 204 -1.31 8.01 -8.81
N GLY A 205 -0.70 9.18 -8.58
CA GLY A 205 0.69 9.45 -8.90
C GLY A 205 1.70 8.87 -7.89
N CYS A 206 1.27 8.09 -6.89
CA CYS A 206 2.20 7.40 -6.01
C CYS A 206 2.64 6.07 -6.65
N ASP A 207 3.93 5.90 -6.91
CA ASP A 207 4.47 4.70 -7.55
C ASP A 207 4.61 3.52 -6.58
N ASN A 208 4.69 3.81 -5.28
CA ASN A 208 4.90 2.79 -4.25
C ASN A 208 4.23 3.15 -2.92
N PRO A 209 4.10 2.17 -1.99
CA PRO A 209 3.50 2.39 -0.69
C PRO A 209 4.15 3.47 0.18
N ALA A 210 5.46 3.70 0.06
CA ALA A 210 6.16 4.71 0.87
C ALA A 210 5.81 6.12 0.42
N GLU A 211 5.74 6.38 -0.89
CA GLU A 211 5.25 7.66 -1.43
C GLU A 211 3.80 7.91 -1.01
N ALA A 212 2.93 6.89 -1.07
CA ALA A 212 1.54 7.03 -0.62
C ALA A 212 1.45 7.32 0.89
N ALA A 213 2.32 6.72 1.71
CA ALA A 213 2.39 7.01 3.15
C ALA A 213 2.86 8.44 3.42
N LEU A 214 3.86 8.93 2.69
CA LEU A 214 4.33 10.31 2.78
C LEU A 214 3.23 11.29 2.36
N LEU A 215 2.55 11.01 1.25
CA LEU A 215 1.40 11.79 0.80
C LEU A 215 0.30 11.87 1.87
N TRP A 216 0.00 10.75 2.53
CA TRP A 216 -0.98 10.70 3.61
C TRP A 216 -0.58 11.60 4.78
N VAL A 217 0.69 11.56 5.21
CA VAL A 217 1.22 12.44 6.27
C VAL A 217 1.06 13.90 5.85
N LEU A 218 1.55 14.27 4.65
CA LEU A 218 1.51 15.65 4.14
C LEU A 218 0.07 16.17 4.04
N LYS A 219 -0.83 15.42 3.42
CA LYS A 219 -2.25 15.80 3.29
C LYS A 219 -2.98 15.86 4.64
N SER A 220 -2.50 15.14 5.67
CA SER A 220 -3.10 15.18 7.00
C SER A 220 -2.79 16.45 7.80
N VAL A 221 -1.82 17.25 7.37
CA VAL A 221 -1.37 18.46 8.06
C VAL A 221 -1.34 19.71 7.18
N SER A 222 -1.36 19.58 5.85
CA SER A 222 -1.19 20.71 4.94
C SER A 222 -2.51 21.46 4.69
N ALA A 223 -2.44 22.78 4.69
CA ALA A 223 -3.46 23.67 4.16
C ALA A 223 -3.29 23.96 2.66
N PHE A 224 -2.14 23.55 2.10
CA PHE A 224 -1.75 23.80 0.73
C PHE A 224 -2.09 22.61 -0.17
N GLU A 225 -2.13 22.87 -1.48
CA GLU A 225 -2.21 21.81 -2.46
C GLU A 225 -0.96 20.94 -2.43
N VAL A 226 -1.13 19.63 -2.30
CA VAL A 226 -0.07 18.61 -2.31
C VAL A 226 -0.25 17.79 -3.59
N VAL A 227 0.72 17.87 -4.48
CA VAL A 227 0.69 17.26 -5.82
C VAL A 227 1.73 16.16 -5.92
N THR A 228 1.33 15.00 -6.45
CA THR A 228 2.26 13.89 -6.74
C THR A 228 2.78 14.00 -8.16
N GLN A 229 4.00 13.50 -8.38
CA GLN A 229 4.69 13.49 -9.68
C GLN A 229 4.65 14.87 -10.37
N PHE A 230 4.91 15.90 -9.56
CA PHE A 230 4.84 17.30 -10.03
C PHE A 230 5.95 17.57 -11.05
N GLU A 231 5.56 17.98 -12.25
CA GLU A 231 6.51 18.31 -13.31
C GLU A 231 7.14 19.69 -13.08
N ILE A 232 8.46 19.73 -13.13
CA ILE A 232 9.28 20.94 -13.01
C ILE A 232 10.19 21.02 -14.22
N VAL A 233 10.14 22.14 -14.93
CA VAL A 233 11.00 22.38 -16.10
C VAL A 233 12.08 23.39 -15.72
N VAL A 234 13.34 22.97 -15.79
CA VAL A 234 14.51 23.84 -15.53
C VAL A 234 15.46 23.75 -16.71
N SER A 235 15.77 24.87 -17.33
CA SER A 235 16.70 24.94 -18.48
C SER A 235 16.39 23.93 -19.59
N GLY A 236 15.11 23.71 -19.89
CA GLY A 236 14.64 22.77 -20.91
C GLY A 236 14.64 21.30 -20.51
N ARG A 237 15.04 20.97 -19.29
CA ARG A 237 14.96 19.61 -18.73
C ARG A 237 13.70 19.44 -17.89
N ARG A 238 13.04 18.29 -18.04
CA ARG A 238 11.84 17.93 -17.28
C ARG A 238 12.24 17.04 -16.10
N TYR A 239 11.81 17.42 -14.90
CA TYR A 239 11.96 16.66 -13.67
C TYR A 239 10.59 16.38 -13.08
N PHE A 240 10.42 15.23 -12.46
CA PHE A 240 9.20 14.87 -11.73
C PHE A 240 9.56 14.70 -10.26
N ALA A 241 8.89 15.45 -9.40
CA ALA A 241 9.03 15.35 -7.96
C ALA A 241 8.00 14.33 -7.44
N ASP A 242 8.42 13.37 -6.59
CA ASP A 242 7.50 12.38 -6.03
C ASP A 242 6.27 13.06 -5.42
N ILE A 243 6.51 14.09 -4.59
CA ILE A 243 5.44 14.94 -4.02
C ILE A 243 5.96 16.37 -3.94
N ALA A 244 5.13 17.35 -4.29
CA ALA A 244 5.44 18.77 -4.14
C ALA A 244 4.32 19.54 -3.46
N ILE A 245 4.69 20.65 -2.82
CA ILE A 245 3.80 21.77 -2.45
C ILE A 245 4.24 22.95 -3.32
N PRO A 246 3.67 23.11 -4.54
CA PRO A 246 4.17 24.08 -5.52
C PRO A 246 4.10 25.51 -5.00
N GLY A 247 3.05 25.88 -4.28
CA GLY A 247 2.88 27.22 -3.70
C GLY A 247 3.94 27.63 -2.68
N LEU A 248 4.70 26.65 -2.14
CA LEU A 248 5.81 26.88 -1.22
C LEU A 248 7.16 26.57 -1.84
N MET A 249 7.22 26.06 -3.06
CA MET A 249 8.41 25.54 -3.73
C MET A 249 9.14 24.47 -2.90
N ILE A 250 8.38 23.54 -2.29
CA ILE A 250 8.91 22.45 -1.48
C ILE A 250 8.65 21.12 -2.19
N ILE A 251 9.69 20.29 -2.24
CA ILE A 251 9.68 18.92 -2.77
C ILE A 251 9.93 17.94 -1.63
N PHE A 252 9.19 16.85 -1.63
CA PHE A 252 9.37 15.70 -0.75
C PHE A 252 9.60 14.46 -1.60
N GLU A 253 10.72 13.78 -1.42
CA GLU A 253 11.13 12.60 -2.17
C GLU A 253 11.35 11.40 -1.25
N PHE A 254 10.98 10.24 -1.71
CA PHE A 254 11.28 8.99 -1.03
C PHE A 254 12.51 8.33 -1.67
N ASP A 255 13.61 8.27 -0.92
CA ASP A 255 14.83 7.57 -1.33
C ASP A 255 14.78 6.09 -0.92
N GLY A 256 14.29 5.24 -1.83
CA GLY A 256 14.47 3.79 -1.71
C GLY A 256 15.93 3.40 -2.02
N ILE A 257 16.55 2.61 -1.15
CA ILE A 257 17.98 2.18 -1.23
C ILE A 257 18.25 1.25 -2.46
N GLY A 258 17.62 1.44 -3.60
CA GLY A 258 17.72 0.49 -4.71
C GLY A 258 18.17 1.05 -6.06
N ARG A 259 18.28 2.36 -6.22
CA ARG A 259 18.45 2.98 -7.56
C ARG A 259 19.90 3.14 -8.03
N LEU A 260 20.88 2.62 -7.32
CA LEU A 260 22.29 2.83 -7.64
C LEU A 260 22.87 1.64 -8.44
N GLY A 261 22.55 1.57 -9.75
CA GLY A 261 23.22 0.81 -10.80
C GLY A 261 23.77 -0.60 -10.50
N LYS A 262 23.79 -1.47 -11.50
CA LYS A 262 24.30 -2.85 -11.37
C LYS A 262 25.83 -2.95 -11.47
N ASN A 263 26.50 -1.89 -11.89
CA ASN A 263 27.95 -1.81 -12.04
C ASN A 263 28.46 -0.39 -11.74
N GLU A 264 29.79 -0.22 -11.60
CA GLU A 264 30.44 1.03 -11.20
C GLU A 264 30.18 2.17 -12.20
N ALA A 265 30.11 1.89 -13.49
CA ALA A 265 29.85 2.90 -14.53
C ALA A 265 28.38 3.42 -14.47
N ASP A 266 27.44 2.52 -14.27
CA ASP A 266 26.02 2.88 -14.11
C ASP A 266 25.81 3.67 -12.82
N PHE A 267 26.48 3.26 -11.74
CA PHE A 267 26.49 4.00 -10.48
C PHE A 267 27.02 5.42 -10.65
N ALA A 268 28.18 5.58 -11.32
CA ALA A 268 28.78 6.89 -11.54
C ALA A 268 27.89 7.80 -12.43
N ARG A 269 27.17 7.21 -13.40
CA ARG A 269 26.19 7.95 -14.23
C ARG A 269 25.00 8.39 -13.40
N ALA A 270 24.35 7.46 -12.72
CA ALA A 270 23.19 7.73 -11.88
C ALA A 270 23.49 8.80 -10.80
N LYS A 271 24.69 8.75 -10.21
CA LYS A 271 25.14 9.75 -9.25
C LYS A 271 25.30 11.14 -9.88
N ARG A 272 25.86 11.23 -11.10
CA ARG A 272 26.00 12.54 -11.79
C ARG A 272 24.62 13.11 -12.15
N ASP A 273 23.72 12.29 -12.67
CA ASP A 273 22.37 12.70 -13.06
C ASP A 273 21.60 13.17 -11.81
N TRP A 274 21.77 12.47 -10.70
CA TRP A 274 21.18 12.85 -9.41
C TRP A 274 21.71 14.21 -8.91
N ILE A 275 23.04 14.43 -8.94
CA ILE A 275 23.66 15.71 -8.53
C ILE A 275 23.18 16.85 -9.45
N GLN A 276 23.11 16.60 -10.76
CA GLN A 276 22.63 17.61 -11.71
C GLN A 276 21.19 17.99 -11.43
N ARG A 277 20.30 17.00 -11.21
CA ARG A 277 18.91 17.22 -10.82
C ARG A 277 18.79 18.06 -9.56
N GLU A 278 19.56 17.71 -8.52
CA GLU A 278 19.59 18.42 -7.24
C GLU A 278 19.99 19.91 -7.44
N ASN A 279 21.05 20.14 -8.19
CA ASN A 279 21.54 21.49 -8.47
C ASN A 279 20.54 22.30 -9.29
N ASP A 280 19.92 21.72 -10.33
CA ASP A 280 18.96 22.40 -11.18
C ASP A 280 17.71 22.79 -10.36
N LEU A 281 17.18 21.88 -9.55
CA LEU A 281 16.00 22.14 -8.72
C LEU A 281 16.29 23.19 -7.63
N ARG A 282 17.42 23.08 -6.91
CA ARG A 282 17.81 24.06 -5.91
C ARG A 282 18.12 25.42 -6.52
N GLY A 283 18.81 25.44 -7.68
CA GLY A 283 19.07 26.66 -8.43
C GLY A 283 17.79 27.36 -8.92
N ALA A 284 16.72 26.61 -9.14
CA ALA A 284 15.39 27.14 -9.46
C ALA A 284 14.57 27.54 -8.20
N GLY A 285 15.15 27.46 -7.00
CA GLY A 285 14.53 27.91 -5.75
C GLY A 285 13.75 26.84 -4.99
N TRP A 286 13.79 25.57 -5.43
CA TRP A 286 13.11 24.47 -4.73
C TRP A 286 13.88 24.01 -3.50
N THR A 287 13.16 23.81 -2.41
CA THR A 287 13.69 23.13 -1.20
C THR A 287 13.31 21.66 -1.28
N ILE A 288 14.28 20.77 -1.11
CA ILE A 288 14.08 19.32 -1.27
C ILE A 288 14.31 18.63 0.07
N TYR A 289 13.30 17.89 0.53
CA TYR A 289 13.37 17.01 1.69
C TYR A 289 13.30 15.55 1.25
N ARG A 290 14.18 14.71 1.80
CA ARG A 290 14.29 13.31 1.46
C ARG A 290 13.95 12.43 2.64
N PHE A 291 13.23 11.37 2.36
CA PHE A 291 12.77 10.40 3.34
C PHE A 291 13.21 9.01 2.94
N SER A 292 13.47 8.20 3.94
CA SER A 292 13.89 6.80 3.81
C SER A 292 13.08 5.93 4.78
N TRP A 293 13.21 4.62 4.71
CA TRP A 293 12.44 3.73 5.56
C TRP A 293 12.53 4.01 7.07
N PRO A 294 13.69 4.37 7.65
CA PRO A 294 13.79 4.76 9.06
C PRO A 294 12.84 5.89 9.46
N ASP A 295 12.57 6.85 8.58
CA ASP A 295 11.69 7.98 8.87
C ASP A 295 10.23 7.56 9.08
N TYR A 296 9.86 6.36 8.60
CA TYR A 296 8.51 5.79 8.74
C TYR A 296 8.35 4.90 9.97
N GLU A 297 9.40 4.71 10.78
CA GLU A 297 9.31 3.90 12.00
C GLU A 297 8.37 4.54 13.03
N ASP A 298 8.36 5.88 13.11
CA ASP A 298 7.40 6.64 13.91
C ASP A 298 6.69 7.69 13.05
N LEU A 299 5.54 7.32 12.53
CA LEU A 299 4.69 8.21 11.72
C LEU A 299 4.13 9.40 12.52
N THR A 300 4.02 9.28 13.83
CA THR A 300 3.58 10.38 14.68
C THR A 300 4.67 11.44 14.76
N GLN A 301 5.91 11.02 14.91
CA GLN A 301 7.07 11.90 14.87
C GLN A 301 7.25 12.54 13.49
N LEU A 302 7.12 11.75 12.42
CA LEU A 302 7.17 12.26 11.04
C LEU A 302 6.08 13.33 10.81
N ARG A 303 4.85 13.07 11.27
CA ARG A 303 3.75 14.04 11.16
C ARG A 303 4.03 15.31 11.97
N ALA A 304 4.55 15.20 13.19
CA ALA A 304 4.92 16.34 14.00
C ALA A 304 5.98 17.20 13.32
N TRP A 305 7.01 16.56 12.78
CA TRP A 305 8.07 17.25 12.02
C TRP A 305 7.51 17.99 10.79
N VAL A 306 6.64 17.36 9.99
CA VAL A 306 6.00 18.04 8.84
C VAL A 306 5.12 19.19 9.32
N THR A 307 4.43 19.06 10.45
CA THR A 307 3.61 20.14 11.03
C THR A 307 4.48 21.35 11.39
N GLU A 308 5.63 21.13 12.05
CA GLU A 308 6.59 22.18 12.39
C GLU A 308 7.18 22.82 11.14
N LEU A 309 7.51 22.04 10.12
CA LEU A 309 8.02 22.53 8.85
C LEU A 309 7.03 23.49 8.16
N LEU A 310 5.75 23.20 8.22
CA LEU A 310 4.70 24.02 7.59
C LEU A 310 4.18 25.17 8.49
N ALA A 311 4.51 25.17 9.78
CA ALA A 311 4.03 26.18 10.72
C ALA A 311 4.32 27.64 10.32
N PRO A 312 5.47 27.99 9.69
CA PRO A 312 5.71 29.36 9.22
C PRO A 312 4.76 29.81 8.11
N TYR A 313 4.11 28.89 7.42
CA TYR A 313 3.29 29.16 6.22
C TYR A 313 1.79 29.03 6.47
N GLN A 314 1.37 28.39 7.58
CA GLN A 314 -0.04 28.13 7.90
C GLN A 314 -0.32 28.31 9.38
N ALA A 315 -1.43 28.99 9.71
CA ALA A 315 -1.81 29.25 11.10
C ALA A 315 -2.38 28.02 11.82
N SER A 316 -3.03 27.10 11.09
CA SER A 316 -3.66 25.91 11.65
C SER A 316 -3.83 24.80 10.63
N ILE A 317 -3.96 23.56 11.11
CA ILE A 317 -4.28 22.41 10.27
C ILE A 317 -5.77 22.41 9.94
N PRO A 318 -6.18 22.36 8.66
CA PRO A 318 -7.60 22.32 8.29
C PRO A 318 -8.31 21.08 8.86
N ALA A 319 -9.57 21.25 9.27
CA ALA A 319 -10.37 20.14 9.80
C ALA A 319 -10.54 18.97 8.79
N SER A 320 -10.58 19.28 7.50
CA SER A 320 -10.60 18.26 6.43
C SER A 320 -9.32 17.42 6.41
N ALA A 321 -8.16 18.05 6.58
CA ALA A 321 -6.86 17.37 6.65
C ALA A 321 -6.76 16.50 7.91
N GLN A 322 -7.19 17.02 9.07
CA GLN A 322 -7.19 16.27 10.33
C GLN A 322 -8.00 14.97 10.25
N ARG A 323 -9.10 14.95 9.47
CA ARG A 323 -9.93 13.74 9.28
C ARG A 323 -9.18 12.58 8.66
N LEU A 324 -8.15 12.84 7.87
CA LEU A 324 -7.31 11.80 7.25
C LEU A 324 -6.52 11.03 8.30
N TRP A 325 -6.17 11.68 9.42
CA TRP A 325 -5.42 11.09 10.51
C TRP A 325 -6.28 10.39 11.54
N ALA A 326 -7.60 10.63 11.54
CA ALA A 326 -8.49 10.08 12.56
C ALA A 326 -8.49 8.54 12.54
N VAL A 327 -8.17 7.94 13.68
CA VAL A 327 -8.30 6.50 13.89
C VAL A 327 -9.78 6.16 14.09
N PRO A 328 -10.31 5.05 13.55
CA PRO A 328 -11.68 4.63 13.80
C PRO A 328 -11.95 4.44 15.30
N THR A 329 -13.07 5.00 15.78
CA THR A 329 -13.50 4.82 17.16
C THR A 329 -14.04 3.43 17.46
N GLN A 330 -14.35 2.63 16.44
CA GLN A 330 -14.80 1.24 16.57
C GLN A 330 -14.07 0.36 15.53
N ALA A 331 -13.32 -0.61 16.02
CA ALA A 331 -12.86 -1.72 15.19
C ALA A 331 -14.05 -2.68 14.99
N CYS A 332 -14.57 -2.77 13.77
CA CYS A 332 -15.72 -3.61 13.47
C CYS A 332 -15.44 -5.12 13.50
N ASP A 333 -14.24 -5.55 13.85
CA ASP A 333 -13.84 -6.96 13.87
C ASP A 333 -13.45 -7.46 15.28
N GLY A 334 -14.40 -7.46 16.21
CA GLY A 334 -14.32 -8.16 17.49
C GLY A 334 -13.88 -7.32 18.69
N PRO A 335 -14.21 -7.75 19.91
CA PRO A 335 -14.27 -6.92 21.12
C PRO A 335 -12.92 -6.55 21.77
N ASN A 336 -11.75 -6.87 21.21
CA ASN A 336 -10.47 -6.68 21.89
C ASN A 336 -9.31 -6.33 20.94
N ARG A 337 -9.45 -5.29 20.10
CA ARG A 337 -8.28 -4.81 19.35
C ARG A 337 -7.87 -3.41 19.77
N ARG A 338 -6.87 -3.36 20.62
CA ARG A 338 -5.95 -2.24 20.68
C ARG A 338 -5.16 -2.27 19.37
N PHE A 339 -5.22 -1.20 18.60
CA PHE A 339 -4.36 -1.00 17.44
C PHE A 339 -2.91 -0.95 17.93
N HIS A 340 -2.23 -2.08 17.88
CA HIS A 340 -0.78 -2.06 17.94
C HIS A 340 -0.31 -1.69 16.53
N MET A 341 0.30 -0.53 16.38
CA MET A 341 1.23 -0.26 15.28
C MET A 341 2.40 -1.24 15.44
N GLY A 342 2.16 -2.48 15.01
CA GLY A 342 3.16 -3.54 15.07
C GLY A 342 4.25 -3.23 14.06
N THR A 343 5.37 -2.76 14.54
CA THR A 343 6.61 -2.50 13.79
C THR A 343 7.13 -3.74 13.04
N SER A 344 6.61 -4.94 13.29
CA SER A 344 7.14 -6.21 12.79
C SER A 344 6.65 -6.65 11.40
N ARG A 345 5.77 -5.90 10.73
CA ARG A 345 5.17 -6.31 9.44
C ARG A 345 5.42 -5.33 8.30
N ARG A 346 6.25 -4.31 8.53
CA ARG A 346 6.65 -3.34 7.52
C ARG A 346 7.57 -3.99 6.48
N TRP A 347 7.71 -3.34 5.36
CA TRP A 347 8.64 -3.74 4.31
C TRP A 347 10.04 -3.92 4.90
N PRO A 348 10.75 -5.01 4.55
CA PRO A 348 12.15 -5.17 4.98
C PRO A 348 12.96 -3.98 4.51
N GLN A 349 13.74 -3.39 5.42
CA GLN A 349 14.66 -2.30 5.06
C GLN A 349 15.58 -2.76 3.93
N GLY A 350 15.70 -1.96 2.89
CA GLY A 350 16.62 -2.22 1.78
C GLY A 350 16.00 -2.76 0.49
N SER A 351 14.69 -2.67 0.29
CA SER A 351 14.04 -3.32 -0.83
C SER A 351 12.96 -2.50 -1.51
N CYS A 352 13.36 -1.47 -2.23
CA CYS A 352 12.60 -0.98 -3.38
C CYS A 352 13.52 -1.07 -4.61
N ALA A 353 13.27 -2.03 -5.48
CA ALA A 353 13.72 -2.02 -6.86
C ALA A 353 12.54 -1.61 -7.73
#